data_3b84870e84508aabe603ad40699b18bb
#
_entry.id   3b84870e84508aabe603ad40699b18bb
#
_cell.length_a   1.000
_cell.length_b   1.000
_cell.length_c   1.000
_cell.angle_alpha   90.00
_cell.angle_beta   90.00
_cell.angle_gamma   90.00
#
_symmetry.space_group_name_H-M   'P 1'
#
loop_
_entity.id
_entity.type
_entity.pdbx_description
1 polymer ?
#
loop_
_entity_poly.entity_id
_entity_poly.type
_entity_poly.pdbx_seq_one_letter_code
_entity_poly.pdbx_strand_id
1 'polypeptide(L)'
;MKIIKDPILKETLYYEEMKNGLKVYLLPKVGFSKTYGLFSTRFGSIDTTFVPLHESEMIKVPDGIAHFLEHKMFEMENGDASDAFARLGANTNAFTSSSRTAYLFSTTSHEKECIELLLDFVQDIYLTDENVEKEKGIINQEIRMYDDDPDWRCYFGSIQNLYQHHPVKIDIAGTVETVASIDKDTLEKCYHTFYHPSNMMLFVVGNIDPQQTMQLIRGNQENKHFEKENPIQREVVNEPLEVAQNDATLYMDVTMPKIIVSLKINDILQSPQERLKRELGMNLLLDIFFAKSSSLYEKWLTDELINDSFSAQFTQERDYCFLQIGGDTLYPDKLKDKIYDFVRHIHDYSISKDDFERLKKKTMGILISVFNSPEAIANMFSRYYFEGVMIFELIDCLNGLTLDDLNQLKDLFDIQYISSFTVLPQNQSQK
;
A
#
# COMPACT_ATOMS: atom_id res chain seq x y z
N MET A 1 -14.07 -25.97 2.54
CA MET A 1 -14.34 -24.70 1.83
C MET A 1 -15.55 -24.01 2.46
N LYS A 2 -15.41 -22.77 2.94
CA LYS A 2 -16.50 -21.91 3.46
C LYS A 2 -17.01 -21.02 2.32
N ILE A 3 -18.29 -20.62 2.40
CA ILE A 3 -18.94 -19.75 1.41
C ILE A 3 -19.41 -18.50 2.14
N ILE A 4 -18.96 -17.34 1.67
CA ILE A 4 -19.33 -16.02 2.19
C ILE A 4 -20.11 -15.32 1.08
N LYS A 5 -21.34 -14.90 1.37
CA LYS A 5 -22.21 -14.23 0.39
C LYS A 5 -22.45 -12.80 0.81
N ASP A 6 -22.30 -11.88 -0.10
CA ASP A 6 -22.71 -10.51 0.08
C ASP A 6 -24.03 -10.23 -0.65
N PRO A 7 -25.09 -9.83 0.07
CA PRO A 7 -26.41 -9.62 -0.53
C PRO A 7 -26.52 -8.31 -1.34
N ILE A 8 -25.67 -7.32 -1.03
CA ILE A 8 -25.67 -6.00 -1.69
C ILE A 8 -24.98 -6.10 -3.04
N LEU A 9 -23.76 -6.63 -3.05
CA LEU A 9 -22.96 -6.80 -4.27
C LEU A 9 -23.39 -8.04 -5.08
N LYS A 10 -24.15 -8.97 -4.46
CA LYS A 10 -24.55 -10.27 -5.02
C LYS A 10 -23.34 -11.15 -5.39
N GLU A 11 -22.24 -10.96 -4.65
CA GLU A 11 -21.01 -11.71 -4.82
C GLU A 11 -20.99 -12.95 -3.91
N THR A 12 -20.23 -13.94 -4.32
CA THR A 12 -20.02 -15.17 -3.53
C THR A 12 -18.53 -15.47 -3.47
N LEU A 13 -17.96 -15.31 -2.29
CA LEU A 13 -16.55 -15.58 -2.01
C LEU A 13 -16.41 -16.98 -1.39
N TYR A 14 -15.49 -17.77 -1.94
CA TYR A 14 -15.13 -19.07 -1.43
C TYR A 14 -13.80 -18.99 -0.70
N TYR A 15 -13.75 -19.56 0.51
CA TYR A 15 -12.58 -19.52 1.37
C TYR A 15 -12.19 -20.91 1.85
N GLU A 16 -10.89 -21.17 1.87
CA GLU A 16 -10.32 -22.34 2.52
C GLU A 16 -8.93 -22.01 3.08
N GLU A 17 -8.65 -22.54 4.27
CA GLU A 17 -7.30 -22.52 4.84
C GLU A 17 -6.68 -23.91 4.62
N MET A 18 -5.51 -23.92 3.97
CA MET A 18 -4.77 -25.12 3.67
C MET A 18 -4.08 -25.68 4.93
N LYS A 19 -3.66 -26.93 4.91
CA LYS A 19 -2.98 -27.59 6.06
C LYS A 19 -1.68 -26.90 6.48
N ASN A 20 -1.02 -26.21 5.55
CA ASN A 20 0.20 -25.42 5.79
C ASN A 20 -0.07 -23.96 6.22
N GLY A 21 -1.34 -23.62 6.46
CA GLY A 21 -1.75 -22.29 6.91
C GLY A 21 -2.05 -21.29 5.80
N LEU A 22 -1.83 -21.63 4.51
CA LEU A 22 -2.15 -20.74 3.39
C LEU A 22 -3.66 -20.49 3.33
N LYS A 23 -4.05 -19.23 3.29
CA LYS A 23 -5.45 -18.81 3.15
C LYS A 23 -5.75 -18.49 1.70
N VAL A 24 -6.73 -19.21 1.15
CA VAL A 24 -7.12 -19.12 -0.26
C VAL A 24 -8.53 -18.56 -0.37
N TYR A 25 -8.66 -17.54 -1.19
CA TYR A 25 -9.94 -16.89 -1.51
C TYR A 25 -10.20 -16.94 -3.00
N LEU A 26 -11.38 -17.37 -3.39
CA LEU A 26 -11.81 -17.46 -4.79
C LEU A 26 -13.10 -16.66 -4.97
N LEU A 27 -13.08 -15.72 -5.92
CA LEU A 27 -14.25 -14.92 -6.30
C LEU A 27 -14.61 -15.16 -7.77
N PRO A 28 -15.51 -16.13 -8.06
CA PRO A 28 -15.94 -16.39 -9.42
C PRO A 28 -16.72 -15.20 -9.99
N LYS A 29 -16.37 -14.78 -11.21
CA LYS A 29 -17.03 -13.70 -11.96
C LYS A 29 -17.53 -14.24 -13.28
N VAL A 30 -18.77 -14.73 -13.28
CA VAL A 30 -19.41 -15.28 -14.47
C VAL A 30 -19.57 -14.21 -15.56
N GLY A 31 -19.12 -14.50 -16.77
CA GLY A 31 -19.18 -13.57 -17.91
C GLY A 31 -17.97 -12.66 -18.04
N PHE A 32 -17.01 -12.71 -17.12
CA PHE A 32 -15.73 -12.03 -17.28
C PHE A 32 -14.80 -12.88 -18.17
N SER A 33 -14.08 -12.24 -19.09
CA SER A 33 -13.09 -12.92 -19.92
C SER A 33 -11.73 -13.04 -19.23
N LYS A 34 -11.43 -12.16 -18.28
CA LYS A 34 -10.14 -12.09 -17.58
C LYS A 34 -10.20 -12.79 -16.23
N THR A 35 -9.15 -13.54 -15.93
CA THR A 35 -8.85 -14.06 -14.58
C THR A 35 -7.61 -13.36 -14.04
N TYR A 36 -7.66 -12.98 -12.78
CA TYR A 36 -6.58 -12.33 -12.05
C TYR A 36 -6.26 -13.13 -10.80
N GLY A 37 -5.00 -13.49 -10.63
CA GLY A 37 -4.48 -14.16 -9.44
C GLY A 37 -3.50 -13.25 -8.73
N LEU A 38 -3.62 -13.15 -7.41
CA LEU A 38 -2.75 -12.34 -6.56
C LEU A 38 -2.33 -13.18 -5.35
N PHE A 39 -1.02 -13.36 -5.18
CA PHE A 39 -0.42 -14.07 -4.08
C PHE A 39 0.44 -13.10 -3.28
N SER A 40 0.06 -12.82 -2.06
CA SER A 40 0.72 -11.79 -1.25
C SER A 40 1.18 -12.30 0.10
N THR A 41 2.28 -11.72 0.57
CA THR A 41 2.82 -11.92 1.91
C THR A 41 2.69 -10.65 2.73
N ARG A 42 2.50 -10.79 4.05
CA ARG A 42 2.56 -9.69 5.01
C ARG A 42 4.02 -9.38 5.36
N PHE A 43 4.72 -8.85 4.36
CA PHE A 43 6.09 -8.40 4.43
C PHE A 43 6.28 -7.20 3.54
N GLY A 44 6.68 -6.07 4.10
CA GLY A 44 6.89 -4.82 3.36
C GLY A 44 8.12 -4.07 3.86
N SER A 45 8.33 -2.87 3.34
CA SER A 45 9.54 -2.09 3.64
C SER A 45 9.70 -1.68 5.10
N ILE A 46 8.62 -1.70 5.90
CA ILE A 46 8.68 -1.38 7.33
C ILE A 46 9.07 -2.58 8.22
N ASP A 47 9.08 -3.79 7.68
CA ASP A 47 9.42 -5.00 8.44
C ASP A 47 10.96 -5.20 8.49
N THR A 48 11.69 -4.23 9.05
CA THR A 48 13.16 -4.19 9.08
C THR A 48 13.79 -4.85 10.31
N THR A 49 13.00 -5.06 11.38
CA THR A 49 13.47 -5.67 12.63
C THR A 49 12.47 -6.71 13.11
N PHE A 50 12.91 -7.97 13.17
CA PHE A 50 12.06 -9.11 13.52
C PHE A 50 12.87 -10.29 14.05
N VAL A 51 12.18 -11.29 14.60
CA VAL A 51 12.80 -12.59 14.97
C VAL A 51 12.66 -13.53 13.77
N PRO A 52 13.78 -13.99 13.16
CA PRO A 52 13.72 -14.95 12.05
C PRO A 52 13.12 -16.30 12.48
N LEU A 53 12.61 -17.03 11.50
CA LEU A 53 12.10 -18.37 11.73
C LEU A 53 13.20 -19.25 12.39
N HIS A 54 12.84 -19.95 13.47
CA HIS A 54 13.71 -20.80 14.30
C HIS A 54 14.81 -20.07 15.09
N GLU A 55 14.83 -18.75 15.08
CA GLU A 55 15.73 -17.96 15.95
C GLU A 55 14.95 -17.43 17.17
N SER A 56 15.66 -16.93 18.17
CA SER A 56 15.06 -16.38 19.40
C SER A 56 15.39 -14.90 19.59
N GLU A 57 16.32 -14.37 18.83
CA GLU A 57 16.79 -12.99 18.92
C GLU A 57 16.32 -12.18 17.71
N MET A 58 15.97 -10.92 17.93
CA MET A 58 15.66 -10.00 16.86
C MET A 58 16.90 -9.65 16.07
N ILE A 59 16.77 -9.64 14.77
CA ILE A 59 17.77 -9.09 13.86
C ILE A 59 17.22 -7.84 13.18
N LYS A 60 18.10 -6.92 12.80
CA LYS A 60 17.80 -5.83 11.92
C LYS A 60 18.37 -6.14 10.53
N VAL A 61 17.53 -6.07 9.51
CA VAL A 61 17.91 -6.27 8.11
C VAL A 61 18.08 -4.94 7.40
N PRO A 62 18.83 -4.88 6.28
CA PRO A 62 18.99 -3.67 5.50
C PRO A 62 17.65 -3.17 4.93
N ASP A 63 17.49 -1.84 4.89
CA ASP A 63 16.35 -1.21 4.24
C ASP A 63 16.35 -1.55 2.73
N GLY A 64 15.16 -1.73 2.15
CA GLY A 64 15.00 -2.16 0.76
C GLY A 64 14.96 -3.68 0.55
N ILE A 65 15.19 -4.50 1.59
CA ILE A 65 15.28 -5.96 1.44
C ILE A 65 13.96 -6.60 0.96
N ALA A 66 12.80 -6.06 1.34
CA ALA A 66 11.51 -6.57 0.87
C ALA A 66 11.33 -6.36 -0.64
N HIS A 67 11.71 -5.20 -1.14
CA HIS A 67 11.72 -4.87 -2.57
C HIS A 67 12.78 -5.68 -3.32
N PHE A 68 13.95 -5.88 -2.74
CA PHE A 68 14.99 -6.74 -3.29
C PHE A 68 14.48 -8.18 -3.48
N LEU A 69 13.81 -8.74 -2.47
CA LEU A 69 13.19 -10.07 -2.59
C LEU A 69 12.13 -10.12 -3.68
N GLU A 70 11.32 -9.07 -3.82
CA GLU A 70 10.33 -8.99 -4.90
C GLU A 70 10.98 -9.23 -6.26
N HIS A 71 12.08 -8.54 -6.58
CA HIS A 71 12.84 -8.72 -7.82
C HIS A 71 13.36 -10.13 -7.94
N LYS A 72 13.96 -10.66 -6.87
CA LYS A 72 14.63 -11.97 -6.90
C LYS A 72 13.68 -13.15 -7.08
N MET A 73 12.42 -13.01 -6.67
CA MET A 73 11.46 -14.08 -6.82
C MET A 73 11.15 -14.44 -8.28
N PHE A 74 11.32 -13.52 -9.24
CA PHE A 74 11.09 -13.82 -10.65
C PHE A 74 12.19 -14.69 -11.27
N GLU A 75 13.39 -14.71 -10.70
CA GLU A 75 14.49 -15.54 -11.18
C GLU A 75 14.37 -16.95 -10.63
N MET A 76 14.20 -17.93 -11.50
CA MET A 76 14.12 -19.35 -11.18
C MET A 76 15.39 -20.06 -11.65
N GLU A 77 15.68 -21.26 -11.12
CA GLU A 77 16.84 -22.07 -11.55
C GLU A 77 16.86 -22.31 -13.08
N ASN A 78 15.71 -22.45 -13.69
CA ASN A 78 15.55 -22.78 -15.11
C ASN A 78 15.00 -21.61 -15.96
N GLY A 79 15.17 -20.35 -15.55
CA GLY A 79 14.76 -19.19 -16.33
C GLY A 79 14.06 -18.11 -15.52
N ASP A 80 13.13 -17.40 -16.13
CA ASP A 80 12.39 -16.28 -15.55
C ASP A 80 10.89 -16.58 -15.54
N ALA A 81 10.23 -16.26 -14.41
CA ALA A 81 8.79 -16.45 -14.25
C ALA A 81 7.99 -15.63 -15.26
N SER A 82 8.44 -14.42 -15.61
CA SER A 82 7.77 -13.56 -16.59
C SER A 82 7.72 -14.20 -17.97
N ASP A 83 8.82 -14.86 -18.39
CA ASP A 83 8.87 -15.60 -19.63
C ASP A 83 7.93 -16.82 -19.61
N ALA A 84 7.81 -17.48 -18.46
CA ALA A 84 6.91 -18.62 -18.29
C ALA A 84 5.45 -18.19 -18.41
N PHE A 85 5.04 -17.07 -17.78
CA PHE A 85 3.70 -16.49 -17.94
C PHE A 85 3.44 -16.02 -19.36
N ALA A 86 4.42 -15.38 -20.01
CA ALA A 86 4.28 -14.92 -21.40
C ALA A 86 4.00 -16.08 -22.37
N ARG A 87 4.60 -17.26 -22.16
CA ARG A 87 4.32 -18.47 -22.94
C ARG A 87 2.88 -18.98 -22.78
N LEU A 88 2.24 -18.70 -21.66
CA LEU A 88 0.83 -19.00 -21.39
C LEU A 88 -0.11 -17.89 -21.90
N GLY A 89 0.43 -16.81 -22.49
CA GLY A 89 -0.36 -15.66 -22.93
C GLY A 89 -0.86 -14.80 -21.76
N ALA A 90 -0.20 -14.88 -20.61
CA ALA A 90 -0.51 -14.12 -19.40
C ALA A 90 0.48 -12.97 -19.19
N ASN A 91 0.01 -11.90 -18.54
CA ASN A 91 0.87 -10.87 -17.99
C ASN A 91 1.09 -11.14 -16.50
N THR A 92 2.30 -10.88 -16.02
CA THR A 92 2.65 -10.95 -14.60
C THR A 92 3.26 -9.65 -14.15
N ASN A 93 3.18 -9.37 -12.85
CA ASN A 93 3.82 -8.24 -12.19
C ASN A 93 3.97 -8.54 -10.70
N ALA A 94 4.67 -7.66 -9.99
CA ALA A 94 4.72 -7.65 -8.54
C ALA A 94 4.76 -6.21 -8.02
N PHE A 95 4.58 -6.04 -6.74
CA PHE A 95 4.81 -4.77 -6.06
C PHE A 95 5.12 -4.99 -4.59
N THR A 96 5.97 -4.11 -4.05
CA THR A 96 6.23 -3.97 -2.62
C THR A 96 5.65 -2.65 -2.12
N SER A 97 4.96 -2.72 -0.99
CA SER A 97 4.50 -1.54 -0.24
C SER A 97 5.17 -1.50 1.14
N SER A 98 4.77 -0.54 1.97
CA SER A 98 5.25 -0.48 3.35
C SER A 98 4.92 -1.73 4.17
N SER A 99 3.77 -2.39 3.94
CA SER A 99 3.26 -3.47 4.80
C SER A 99 3.10 -4.82 4.11
N ARG A 100 3.24 -4.90 2.79
CA ARG A 100 3.05 -6.15 2.03
C ARG A 100 3.82 -6.17 0.72
N THR A 101 4.14 -7.38 0.26
CA THR A 101 4.61 -7.67 -1.10
C THR A 101 3.60 -8.60 -1.77
N ALA A 102 3.33 -8.39 -3.06
CA ALA A 102 2.37 -9.17 -3.82
C ALA A 102 2.89 -9.50 -5.22
N TYR A 103 2.61 -10.71 -5.65
CA TYR A 103 2.88 -11.25 -6.98
C TYR A 103 1.56 -11.56 -7.65
N LEU A 104 1.43 -11.26 -8.93
CA LEU A 104 0.15 -11.33 -9.61
C LEU A 104 0.29 -11.79 -11.06
N PHE A 105 -0.79 -12.33 -11.58
CA PHE A 105 -0.96 -12.52 -13.02
C PHE A 105 -2.35 -12.08 -13.49
N SER A 106 -2.45 -11.76 -14.76
CA SER A 106 -3.72 -11.60 -15.46
C SER A 106 -3.71 -12.38 -16.77
N THR A 107 -4.78 -13.14 -17.01
CA THR A 107 -4.90 -13.96 -18.22
C THR A 107 -6.34 -14.03 -18.71
N THR A 108 -6.51 -14.43 -19.99
CA THR A 108 -7.81 -14.78 -20.59
C THR A 108 -7.89 -16.27 -20.97
N SER A 109 -6.83 -17.02 -20.72
CA SER A 109 -6.70 -18.45 -21.03
C SER A 109 -5.65 -19.07 -20.10
N HIS A 110 -5.64 -20.41 -20.00
CA HIS A 110 -4.65 -21.13 -19.18
C HIS A 110 -4.64 -20.70 -17.71
N GLU A 111 -5.81 -20.37 -17.15
CA GLU A 111 -5.93 -19.87 -15.76
C GLU A 111 -5.39 -20.87 -14.73
N LYS A 112 -5.52 -22.17 -14.99
CA LYS A 112 -5.06 -23.23 -14.08
C LYS A 112 -3.54 -23.29 -14.04
N GLU A 113 -2.92 -23.32 -15.20
CA GLU A 113 -1.47 -23.31 -15.35
C GLU A 113 -0.84 -22.02 -14.77
N CYS A 114 -1.51 -20.88 -14.95
CA CYS A 114 -1.07 -19.62 -14.36
C CYS A 114 -1.17 -19.61 -12.82
N ILE A 115 -2.22 -20.22 -12.24
CA ILE A 115 -2.35 -20.36 -10.77
C ILE A 115 -1.25 -21.27 -10.23
N GLU A 116 -0.99 -22.43 -10.86
CA GLU A 116 0.09 -23.33 -10.45
C GLU A 116 1.45 -22.64 -10.54
N LEU A 117 1.74 -21.97 -11.66
CA LEU A 117 2.98 -21.24 -11.86
C LEU A 117 3.16 -20.13 -10.80
N LEU A 118 2.09 -19.37 -10.48
CA LEU A 118 2.14 -18.34 -9.43
C LEU A 118 2.52 -18.95 -8.06
N LEU A 119 1.87 -20.06 -7.70
CA LEU A 119 2.16 -20.76 -6.45
C LEU A 119 3.57 -21.34 -6.43
N ASP A 120 4.06 -21.83 -7.56
CA ASP A 120 5.34 -22.53 -7.64
C ASP A 120 6.50 -21.53 -7.54
N PHE A 121 6.50 -20.46 -8.33
CA PHE A 121 7.64 -19.52 -8.28
C PHE A 121 7.69 -18.68 -7.00
N VAL A 122 6.55 -18.34 -6.40
CA VAL A 122 6.54 -17.55 -5.16
C VAL A 122 6.93 -18.41 -3.93
N GLN A 123 6.75 -19.72 -4.01
CA GLN A 123 7.06 -20.65 -2.93
C GLN A 123 8.37 -21.43 -3.15
N ASP A 124 9.19 -21.01 -4.11
CA ASP A 124 10.50 -21.58 -4.38
C ASP A 124 11.49 -20.46 -4.71
N ILE A 125 12.48 -20.23 -3.84
CA ILE A 125 13.45 -19.15 -4.03
C ILE A 125 14.76 -19.69 -4.60
N TYR A 126 15.26 -19.04 -5.65
CA TYR A 126 16.56 -19.35 -6.23
C TYR A 126 17.54 -18.20 -6.01
N LEU A 127 18.48 -18.38 -5.09
CA LEU A 127 19.51 -17.39 -4.76
C LEU A 127 20.92 -17.95 -4.91
N THR A 128 21.75 -17.19 -5.59
CA THR A 128 23.21 -17.38 -5.65
C THR A 128 23.89 -16.05 -5.35
N ASP A 129 25.15 -16.09 -4.86
CA ASP A 129 25.89 -14.85 -4.63
C ASP A 129 25.99 -14.00 -5.90
N GLU A 130 26.15 -14.65 -7.07
CA GLU A 130 26.26 -13.97 -8.35
C GLU A 130 24.96 -13.24 -8.74
N ASN A 131 23.80 -13.91 -8.58
CA ASN A 131 22.53 -13.28 -8.95
C ASN A 131 22.09 -12.19 -7.97
N VAL A 132 22.48 -12.28 -6.70
CA VAL A 132 22.30 -11.22 -5.70
C VAL A 132 23.15 -10.00 -6.04
N GLU A 133 24.44 -10.19 -6.36
CA GLU A 133 25.31 -9.06 -6.74
C GLU A 133 24.86 -8.37 -8.03
N LYS A 134 24.38 -9.13 -9.01
CA LYS A 134 23.82 -8.58 -10.26
C LYS A 134 22.61 -7.69 -9.98
N GLU A 135 21.71 -8.14 -9.11
CA GLU A 135 20.46 -7.41 -8.79
C GLU A 135 20.73 -6.09 -8.08
N LYS A 136 21.77 -5.99 -7.23
CA LYS A 136 22.18 -4.71 -6.63
C LYS A 136 22.39 -3.63 -7.67
N GLY A 137 22.98 -3.98 -8.82
CA GLY A 137 23.21 -3.04 -9.92
C GLY A 137 21.90 -2.52 -10.54
N ILE A 138 20.89 -3.38 -10.68
CA ILE A 138 19.58 -3.04 -11.24
C ILE A 138 18.83 -2.13 -10.26
N ILE A 139 18.71 -2.52 -9.00
CA ILE A 139 18.00 -1.75 -7.96
C ILE A 139 18.67 -0.39 -7.74
N ASN A 140 20.00 -0.32 -7.79
CA ASN A 140 20.70 0.96 -7.68
C ASN A 140 20.38 1.93 -8.84
N GLN A 141 20.09 1.43 -10.04
CA GLN A 141 19.61 2.28 -11.14
C GLN A 141 18.20 2.77 -10.88
N GLU A 142 17.34 1.93 -10.34
CA GLU A 142 15.98 2.28 -9.96
C GLU A 142 15.94 3.31 -8.82
N ILE A 143 16.76 3.15 -7.78
CA ILE A 143 16.90 4.14 -6.71
C ILE A 143 17.27 5.52 -7.27
N ARG A 144 18.25 5.57 -8.20
CA ARG A 144 18.63 6.84 -8.84
C ARG A 144 17.49 7.44 -9.65
N MET A 145 16.68 6.63 -10.32
CA MET A 145 15.50 7.11 -11.04
C MET A 145 14.50 7.75 -10.07
N TYR A 146 14.24 7.15 -8.89
CA TYR A 146 13.41 7.74 -7.85
C TYR A 146 14.03 9.00 -7.23
N ASP A 147 15.36 9.03 -7.06
CA ASP A 147 16.07 10.22 -6.57
C ASP A 147 15.95 11.42 -7.52
N ASP A 148 15.80 11.15 -8.81
CA ASP A 148 15.62 12.18 -9.86
C ASP A 148 14.13 12.56 -10.06
N ASP A 149 13.18 11.84 -9.46
CA ASP A 149 11.73 12.12 -9.56
C ASP A 149 11.29 13.13 -8.49
N PRO A 150 10.89 14.36 -8.86
CA PRO A 150 10.50 15.38 -7.90
C PRO A 150 9.22 15.06 -7.12
N ASP A 151 8.27 14.31 -7.70
CA ASP A 151 7.04 13.93 -7.02
C ASP A 151 7.32 12.89 -5.96
N TRP A 152 8.15 11.89 -6.29
CA TRP A 152 8.62 10.89 -5.35
C TRP A 152 9.40 11.51 -4.19
N ARG A 153 10.34 12.40 -4.49
CA ARG A 153 11.14 13.11 -3.49
C ARG A 153 10.30 14.00 -2.58
N CYS A 154 9.28 14.67 -3.15
CA CYS A 154 8.35 15.48 -2.35
C CYS A 154 7.51 14.61 -1.43
N TYR A 155 7.00 13.48 -1.93
CA TYR A 155 6.20 12.52 -1.17
C TYR A 155 6.99 11.92 0.00
N PHE A 156 8.12 11.27 -0.27
CA PHE A 156 8.93 10.66 0.80
C PHE A 156 9.58 11.69 1.71
N GLY A 157 10.03 12.82 1.19
CA GLY A 157 10.57 13.91 2.00
C GLY A 157 9.55 14.43 3.02
N SER A 158 8.27 14.49 2.64
CA SER A 158 7.21 14.89 3.56
C SER A 158 6.98 13.87 4.67
N ILE A 159 7.14 12.56 4.40
CA ILE A 159 7.03 11.48 5.40
C ILE A 159 8.29 11.49 6.31
N GLN A 160 9.47 11.72 5.75
CA GLN A 160 10.71 11.85 6.51
C GLN A 160 10.65 12.96 7.55
N ASN A 161 9.97 14.06 7.22
CA ASN A 161 9.73 15.15 8.16
C ASN A 161 8.81 14.76 9.31
N LEU A 162 7.90 13.79 9.12
CA LEU A 162 6.94 13.38 10.15
C LEU A 162 7.55 12.40 11.16
N TYR A 163 8.33 11.41 10.70
CA TYR A 163 8.74 10.28 11.54
C TYR A 163 10.21 10.35 11.93
N GLN A 164 10.49 10.17 13.24
CA GLN A 164 11.84 10.17 13.78
C GLN A 164 12.48 8.78 13.72
N HIS A 165 11.73 7.75 14.07
CA HIS A 165 12.23 6.38 14.22
C HIS A 165 11.52 5.38 13.32
N HIS A 166 10.21 5.60 13.04
CA HIS A 166 9.41 4.65 12.29
C HIS A 166 9.96 4.42 10.86
N PRO A 167 10.13 3.15 10.41
CA PRO A 167 10.73 2.84 9.12
C PRO A 167 9.90 3.30 7.90
N VAL A 168 8.64 3.71 8.07
CA VAL A 168 7.83 4.29 6.99
C VAL A 168 8.47 5.54 6.36
N LYS A 169 9.39 6.21 7.06
CA LYS A 169 10.17 7.35 6.52
C LYS A 169 11.23 6.95 5.48
N ILE A 170 11.52 5.66 5.36
CA ILE A 170 12.56 5.13 4.47
C ILE A 170 11.88 4.73 3.16
N ASP A 171 12.53 5.04 2.04
CA ASP A 171 12.06 4.62 0.73
C ASP A 171 11.91 3.09 0.65
N ILE A 172 10.89 2.64 -0.08
CA ILE A 172 10.60 1.20 -0.23
C ILE A 172 11.78 0.45 -0.84
N ALA A 173 12.48 1.07 -1.79
CA ALA A 173 13.67 0.51 -2.42
C ALA A 173 14.93 0.57 -1.54
N GLY A 174 14.88 1.28 -0.40
CA GLY A 174 16.04 1.53 0.44
C GLY A 174 16.95 2.62 -0.13
N THR A 175 18.25 2.52 0.17
CA THR A 175 19.29 3.41 -0.37
C THR A 175 20.39 2.58 -1.06
N VAL A 176 21.22 3.22 -1.87
CA VAL A 176 22.38 2.57 -2.52
C VAL A 176 23.26 1.86 -1.47
N GLU A 177 23.47 2.48 -0.30
CA GLU A 177 24.29 1.95 0.79
C GLU A 177 23.63 0.75 1.46
N THR A 178 22.31 0.80 1.73
CA THR A 178 21.61 -0.32 2.37
C THR A 178 21.47 -1.50 1.41
N VAL A 179 21.17 -1.26 0.14
CA VAL A 179 21.12 -2.30 -0.90
C VAL A 179 22.47 -2.97 -1.10
N ALA A 180 23.58 -2.20 -1.06
CA ALA A 180 24.94 -2.78 -1.16
C ALA A 180 25.26 -3.76 -0.03
N SER A 181 24.64 -3.62 1.15
CA SER A 181 24.85 -4.48 2.31
C SER A 181 23.96 -5.74 2.33
N ILE A 182 22.99 -5.86 1.42
CA ILE A 182 22.14 -7.05 1.32
C ILE A 182 22.97 -8.23 0.84
N ASP A 183 22.84 -9.37 1.49
CA ASP A 183 23.48 -10.63 1.11
C ASP A 183 22.45 -11.77 1.01
N LYS A 184 22.90 -12.88 0.44
CA LYS A 184 22.09 -14.07 0.24
C LYS A 184 21.51 -14.60 1.56
N ASP A 185 22.30 -14.69 2.61
CA ASP A 185 21.89 -15.26 3.89
C ASP A 185 20.77 -14.43 4.53
N THR A 186 20.85 -13.11 4.43
CA THR A 186 19.81 -12.20 4.94
C THR A 186 18.54 -12.30 4.12
N LEU A 187 18.64 -12.44 2.80
CA LEU A 187 17.49 -12.67 1.92
C LEU A 187 16.79 -14.00 2.24
N GLU A 188 17.55 -15.08 2.43
CA GLU A 188 17.02 -16.40 2.81
C GLU A 188 16.28 -16.32 4.16
N LYS A 189 16.84 -15.64 5.16
CA LYS A 189 16.17 -15.43 6.46
C LYS A 189 14.84 -14.69 6.32
N CYS A 190 14.80 -13.62 5.52
CA CYS A 190 13.57 -12.90 5.25
C CYS A 190 12.55 -13.78 4.51
N TYR A 191 13.01 -14.52 3.49
CA TYR A 191 12.15 -15.40 2.73
C TYR A 191 11.52 -16.49 3.61
N HIS A 192 12.32 -17.26 4.33
CA HIS A 192 11.81 -18.34 5.17
C HIS A 192 10.89 -17.84 6.28
N THR A 193 11.11 -16.61 6.78
CA THR A 193 10.27 -16.02 7.82
C THR A 193 8.94 -15.51 7.28
N PHE A 194 8.96 -14.76 6.18
CA PHE A 194 7.79 -14.02 5.72
C PHE A 194 7.02 -14.68 4.59
N TYR A 195 7.65 -15.56 3.79
CA TYR A 195 7.00 -16.30 2.71
C TYR A 195 6.48 -17.68 3.15
N HIS A 196 6.43 -17.90 4.46
CA HIS A 196 5.74 -19.06 4.98
C HIS A 196 4.23 -18.96 4.69
N PRO A 197 3.57 -20.04 4.21
CA PRO A 197 2.16 -20.00 3.78
C PRO A 197 1.20 -19.39 4.80
N SER A 198 1.42 -19.58 6.09
CA SER A 198 0.57 -19.01 7.17
C SER A 198 0.60 -17.49 7.23
N ASN A 199 1.67 -16.85 6.70
CA ASN A 199 1.78 -15.39 6.58
C ASN A 199 1.32 -14.87 5.22
N MET A 200 0.83 -15.75 4.35
CA MET A 200 0.47 -15.45 2.97
C MET A 200 -1.02 -15.64 2.68
N MET A 201 -1.46 -15.03 1.59
CA MET A 201 -2.83 -15.12 1.10
C MET A 201 -2.83 -15.20 -0.41
N LEU A 202 -3.57 -16.19 -0.96
CA LEU A 202 -3.88 -16.29 -2.38
C LEU A 202 -5.32 -15.80 -2.63
N PHE A 203 -5.48 -14.86 -3.55
CA PHE A 203 -6.77 -14.41 -4.04
C PHE A 203 -6.86 -14.62 -5.55
N VAL A 204 -7.89 -15.33 -6.01
CA VAL A 204 -8.15 -15.52 -7.44
C VAL A 204 -9.55 -15.04 -7.77
N VAL A 205 -9.66 -14.17 -8.76
CA VAL A 205 -10.93 -13.58 -9.21
C VAL A 205 -11.05 -13.63 -10.72
N GLY A 206 -12.22 -14.02 -11.22
CA GLY A 206 -12.48 -14.07 -12.65
C GLY A 206 -13.34 -15.25 -13.07
N ASN A 207 -13.18 -15.67 -14.31
CA ASN A 207 -13.97 -16.78 -14.89
C ASN A 207 -13.40 -18.13 -14.46
N ILE A 208 -13.63 -18.50 -13.20
CA ILE A 208 -13.12 -19.74 -12.60
C ILE A 208 -14.26 -20.62 -12.05
N ASP A 209 -14.05 -21.93 -12.06
CA ASP A 209 -14.85 -22.86 -11.27
C ASP A 209 -14.23 -22.99 -9.87
N PRO A 210 -14.90 -22.53 -8.81
CA PRO A 210 -14.30 -22.47 -7.48
C PRO A 210 -13.97 -23.86 -6.91
N GLN A 211 -14.70 -24.92 -7.27
CA GLN A 211 -14.43 -26.26 -6.77
C GLN A 211 -13.20 -26.86 -7.43
N GLN A 212 -13.12 -26.78 -8.78
CA GLN A 212 -11.97 -27.27 -9.52
C GLN A 212 -10.70 -26.48 -9.18
N THR A 213 -10.81 -25.14 -9.11
CA THR A 213 -9.68 -24.27 -8.75
C THR A 213 -9.19 -24.56 -7.33
N MET A 214 -10.09 -24.73 -6.36
CA MET A 214 -9.70 -25.06 -4.98
C MET A 214 -9.05 -26.43 -4.90
N GLN A 215 -9.53 -27.42 -5.68
CA GLN A 215 -8.93 -28.76 -5.76
C GLN A 215 -7.52 -28.72 -6.35
N LEU A 216 -7.30 -27.93 -7.40
CA LEU A 216 -5.99 -27.69 -8.01
C LEU A 216 -5.00 -27.14 -6.99
N ILE A 217 -5.40 -26.05 -6.31
CA ILE A 217 -4.56 -25.39 -5.30
C ILE A 217 -4.25 -26.34 -4.15
N ARG A 218 -5.22 -27.11 -3.67
CA ARG A 218 -5.01 -28.10 -2.62
C ARG A 218 -4.00 -29.16 -3.04
N GLY A 219 -4.12 -29.71 -4.29
CA GLY A 219 -3.16 -30.68 -4.82
C GLY A 219 -1.74 -30.11 -4.94
N ASN A 220 -1.60 -28.87 -5.38
CA ASN A 220 -0.31 -28.16 -5.43
C ASN A 220 0.31 -28.03 -4.03
N GLN A 221 -0.48 -27.58 -3.04
CA GLN A 221 0.01 -27.34 -1.68
C GLN A 221 0.30 -28.62 -0.87
N GLU A 222 -0.41 -29.72 -1.15
CA GLU A 222 -0.15 -31.02 -0.49
C GLU A 222 1.20 -31.65 -0.90
N ASN A 223 1.74 -31.26 -2.03
CA ASN A 223 3.05 -31.72 -2.50
C ASN A 223 4.23 -30.88 -2.00
N LYS A 224 3.98 -29.78 -1.30
CA LYS A 224 5.00 -28.87 -0.76
C LYS A 224 5.18 -29.08 0.72
N HIS A 225 6.44 -29.00 1.15
CA HIS A 225 6.80 -29.13 2.56
C HIS A 225 7.29 -27.80 3.10
N PHE A 226 6.62 -27.33 4.13
CA PHE A 226 7.02 -26.13 4.87
C PHE A 226 7.36 -26.55 6.29
N GLU A 227 8.32 -25.86 6.89
CA GLU A 227 8.63 -26.04 8.29
C GLU A 227 7.48 -25.59 9.18
N LYS A 228 7.51 -25.97 10.46
CA LYS A 228 6.48 -25.52 11.38
C LYS A 228 6.59 -24.00 11.59
N GLU A 229 5.50 -23.29 11.40
CA GLU A 229 5.42 -21.86 11.65
C GLU A 229 5.67 -21.50 13.12
N ASN A 230 6.27 -20.35 13.33
CA ASN A 230 6.23 -19.61 14.58
C ASN A 230 5.56 -18.26 14.33
N PRO A 231 4.82 -17.70 15.30
CA PRO A 231 4.30 -16.35 15.16
C PRO A 231 5.44 -15.36 14.90
N ILE A 232 5.34 -14.61 13.82
CA ILE A 232 6.37 -13.62 13.45
C ILE A 232 6.34 -12.48 14.46
N GLN A 233 7.45 -12.32 15.20
CA GLN A 233 7.65 -11.23 16.14
C GLN A 233 8.36 -10.08 15.41
N ARG A 234 7.71 -8.93 15.35
CA ARG A 234 8.22 -7.69 14.77
C ARG A 234 8.51 -6.69 15.87
N GLU A 235 9.49 -5.82 15.64
CA GLU A 235 9.75 -4.71 16.55
C GLU A 235 8.52 -3.80 16.65
N VAL A 236 8.24 -3.36 17.86
CA VAL A 236 7.27 -2.27 18.11
C VAL A 236 8.06 -0.98 18.25
N VAL A 237 7.98 -0.14 17.24
CA VAL A 237 8.73 1.12 17.21
C VAL A 237 8.14 2.09 18.22
N ASN A 238 8.99 2.61 19.12
CA ASN A 238 8.61 3.70 20.00
C ASN A 238 8.85 5.03 19.26
N GLU A 239 7.82 5.50 18.58
CA GLU A 239 7.86 6.72 17.79
C GLU A 239 7.48 7.93 18.66
N PRO A 240 8.29 9.01 18.75
CA PRO A 240 7.95 10.25 19.45
C PRO A 240 6.70 10.91 18.86
N LEU A 241 5.97 11.67 19.68
CA LEU A 241 4.79 12.41 19.20
C LEU A 241 5.15 13.52 18.21
N GLU A 242 6.26 14.21 18.47
CA GLU A 242 6.73 15.34 17.69
C GLU A 242 7.17 14.89 16.29
N VAL A 243 6.99 15.77 15.32
CA VAL A 243 7.53 15.58 13.97
C VAL A 243 9.06 15.63 13.99
N ALA A 244 9.70 14.94 13.06
CA ALA A 244 11.16 14.94 12.95
C ALA A 244 11.69 16.31 12.50
N GLN A 245 10.94 16.98 11.62
CA GLN A 245 11.29 18.31 11.10
C GLN A 245 10.03 19.09 10.72
N ASN A 246 9.95 20.36 11.13
CA ASN A 246 8.76 21.17 10.86
C ASN A 246 8.68 21.68 9.41
N ASP A 247 9.82 21.89 8.77
CA ASP A 247 9.91 22.42 7.40
C ASP A 247 11.22 21.96 6.75
N ALA A 248 11.15 21.53 5.50
CA ALA A 248 12.32 21.19 4.71
C ALA A 248 12.16 21.61 3.26
N THR A 249 13.29 21.93 2.62
CA THR A 249 13.33 22.32 1.21
C THR A 249 14.40 21.55 0.47
N LEU A 250 14.03 21.02 -0.69
CA LEU A 250 14.91 20.36 -1.64
C LEU A 250 14.95 21.18 -2.93
N TYR A 251 16.12 21.30 -3.55
CA TYR A 251 16.28 21.96 -4.85
C TYR A 251 16.50 20.90 -5.92
N MET A 252 15.64 20.91 -6.93
CA MET A 252 15.70 19.96 -8.06
C MET A 252 15.51 20.68 -9.40
N ASP A 253 15.75 19.97 -10.48
CA ASP A 253 15.46 20.48 -11.85
C ASP A 253 13.96 20.36 -12.13
N VAL A 254 13.21 21.33 -11.64
CA VAL A 254 11.75 21.45 -11.82
C VAL A 254 11.39 22.79 -12.41
N THR A 255 10.33 22.84 -13.20
CA THR A 255 9.80 24.09 -13.76
C THR A 255 8.85 24.80 -12.81
N MET A 256 8.14 24.04 -11.97
CA MET A 256 7.18 24.55 -10.99
C MET A 256 7.50 23.99 -9.61
N PRO A 257 7.50 24.84 -8.58
CA PRO A 257 7.63 24.35 -7.20
C PRO A 257 6.52 23.36 -6.82
N LYS A 258 6.87 22.41 -5.95
CA LYS A 258 5.96 21.44 -5.38
C LYS A 258 5.97 21.59 -3.86
N ILE A 259 4.83 21.43 -3.23
CA ILE A 259 4.74 21.43 -1.77
C ILE A 259 3.76 20.38 -1.27
N ILE A 260 4.15 19.69 -0.22
CA ILE A 260 3.27 18.83 0.57
C ILE A 260 3.33 19.31 2.02
N VAL A 261 2.18 19.64 2.56
CA VAL A 261 1.96 19.85 3.99
C VAL A 261 1.40 18.57 4.57
N SER A 262 2.04 18.06 5.61
CA SER A 262 1.69 16.79 6.22
C SER A 262 1.37 16.96 7.71
N LEU A 263 0.43 16.16 8.19
CA LEU A 263 0.09 16.06 9.61
C LEU A 263 0.35 14.63 10.09
N LYS A 264 1.14 14.50 11.14
CA LYS A 264 1.31 13.23 11.86
C LYS A 264 0.12 12.99 12.77
N ILE A 265 -0.46 11.82 12.69
CA ILE A 265 -1.59 11.43 13.54
C ILE A 265 -1.10 10.37 14.51
N ASN A 266 -1.02 10.77 15.80
CA ASN A 266 -0.43 9.93 16.85
C ASN A 266 -1.44 8.98 17.50
N ASP A 267 -2.73 9.14 17.22
CA ASP A 267 -3.79 8.25 17.69
C ASP A 267 -3.86 6.99 16.83
N ILE A 268 -3.09 5.96 17.19
CA ILE A 268 -3.00 4.70 16.46
C ILE A 268 -4.06 3.71 16.96
N LEU A 269 -5.07 3.48 16.12
CA LEU A 269 -6.17 2.56 16.42
C LEU A 269 -5.76 1.10 16.27
N GLN A 270 -6.10 0.27 17.27
CA GLN A 270 -5.80 -1.15 17.24
C GLN A 270 -6.89 -1.98 16.54
N SER A 271 -8.16 -1.54 16.62
CA SER A 271 -9.30 -2.24 16.00
C SER A 271 -9.32 -2.05 14.47
N PRO A 272 -9.33 -3.14 13.69
CA PRO A 272 -9.48 -3.07 12.22
C PRO A 272 -10.73 -2.30 11.78
N GLN A 273 -11.86 -2.51 12.46
CA GLN A 273 -13.13 -1.86 12.11
C GLN A 273 -13.11 -0.35 12.43
N GLU A 274 -12.45 0.06 13.52
CA GLU A 274 -12.27 1.47 13.84
C GLU A 274 -11.31 2.14 12.84
N ARG A 275 -10.24 1.47 12.43
CA ARG A 275 -9.36 1.96 11.36
C ARG A 275 -10.11 2.14 10.06
N LEU A 276 -10.91 1.15 9.64
CA LEU A 276 -11.74 1.24 8.44
C LEU A 276 -12.70 2.43 8.52
N LYS A 277 -13.40 2.57 9.65
CA LYS A 277 -14.35 3.68 9.86
C LYS A 277 -13.65 5.04 9.77
N ARG A 278 -12.48 5.17 10.39
CA ARG A 278 -11.66 6.39 10.31
C ARG A 278 -11.21 6.67 8.89
N GLU A 279 -10.71 5.67 8.18
CA GLU A 279 -10.23 5.82 6.80
C GLU A 279 -11.35 6.30 5.87
N LEU A 280 -12.49 5.63 5.88
CA LEU A 280 -13.63 6.03 5.05
C LEU A 280 -14.18 7.39 5.43
N GLY A 281 -14.26 7.68 6.73
CA GLY A 281 -14.70 8.99 7.23
C GLY A 281 -13.73 10.12 6.86
N MET A 282 -12.41 9.90 7.02
CA MET A 282 -11.40 10.88 6.67
C MET A 282 -11.37 11.16 5.16
N ASN A 283 -11.47 10.13 4.32
CA ASN A 283 -11.55 10.31 2.87
C ASN A 283 -12.78 11.13 2.46
N LEU A 284 -13.94 10.91 3.11
CA LEU A 284 -15.13 11.76 2.89
C LEU A 284 -14.89 13.20 3.37
N LEU A 285 -14.26 13.39 4.52
CA LEU A 285 -13.94 14.71 5.06
C LEU A 285 -12.99 15.48 4.13
N LEU A 286 -11.96 14.83 3.62
CA LEU A 286 -11.04 15.41 2.65
C LEU A 286 -11.74 15.75 1.33
N ASP A 287 -12.61 14.87 0.84
CA ASP A 287 -13.42 15.16 -0.36
C ASP A 287 -14.35 16.37 -0.17
N ILE A 288 -14.92 16.57 1.02
CA ILE A 288 -15.77 17.73 1.34
C ILE A 288 -14.99 19.04 1.19
N PHE A 289 -13.74 19.06 1.64
CA PHE A 289 -12.95 20.30 1.65
C PHE A 289 -12.06 20.46 0.43
N PHE A 290 -11.53 19.38 -0.14
CA PHE A 290 -10.45 19.45 -1.14
C PHE A 290 -10.76 18.77 -2.47
N ALA A 291 -11.91 18.10 -2.64
CA ALA A 291 -12.27 17.59 -3.96
C ALA A 291 -12.55 18.75 -4.94
N LYS A 292 -12.37 18.51 -6.24
CA LYS A 292 -12.61 19.49 -7.32
C LYS A 292 -14.01 20.14 -7.30
N SER A 293 -14.97 19.54 -6.62
CA SER A 293 -16.33 20.05 -6.44
C SER A 293 -16.53 20.85 -5.16
N SER A 294 -15.48 21.06 -4.35
CA SER A 294 -15.58 21.82 -3.11
C SER A 294 -15.38 23.31 -3.36
N SER A 295 -16.03 24.14 -2.54
CA SER A 295 -15.89 25.60 -2.63
C SER A 295 -14.46 26.07 -2.30
N LEU A 296 -13.75 25.34 -1.45
CA LEU A 296 -12.38 25.68 -1.09
C LEU A 296 -11.42 25.41 -2.26
N TYR A 297 -11.56 24.26 -2.93
CA TYR A 297 -10.81 23.94 -4.14
C TYR A 297 -11.08 24.98 -5.25
N GLU A 298 -12.33 25.26 -5.53
CA GLU A 298 -12.74 26.24 -6.55
C GLU A 298 -12.12 27.62 -6.27
N LYS A 299 -12.18 28.06 -5.01
CA LYS A 299 -11.56 29.32 -4.59
C LYS A 299 -10.05 29.33 -4.81
N TRP A 300 -9.34 28.32 -4.34
CA TRP A 300 -7.89 28.26 -4.47
C TRP A 300 -7.43 28.11 -5.92
N LEU A 301 -8.21 27.42 -6.75
CA LEU A 301 -7.99 27.34 -8.20
C LEU A 301 -8.19 28.72 -8.88
N THR A 302 -9.28 29.43 -8.52
CA THR A 302 -9.56 30.77 -9.05
C THR A 302 -8.50 31.80 -8.64
N ASP A 303 -7.97 31.65 -7.42
CA ASP A 303 -6.87 32.48 -6.89
C ASP A 303 -5.50 32.08 -7.51
N GLU A 304 -5.46 31.15 -8.47
CA GLU A 304 -4.24 30.58 -9.11
C GLU A 304 -3.23 30.00 -8.10
N LEU A 305 -3.73 29.61 -6.93
CA LEU A 305 -2.91 29.06 -5.85
C LEU A 305 -2.62 27.58 -6.02
N ILE A 306 -3.52 26.86 -6.69
CA ILE A 306 -3.43 25.42 -6.98
C ILE A 306 -3.73 25.15 -8.46
N ASN A 307 -3.39 23.96 -8.90
CA ASN A 307 -3.74 23.42 -10.22
C ASN A 307 -4.29 21.99 -10.10
N ASP A 308 -4.37 21.25 -11.21
CA ASP A 308 -4.92 19.89 -11.25
C ASP A 308 -4.09 18.84 -10.49
N SER A 309 -2.84 19.15 -10.11
CA SER A 309 -1.98 18.27 -9.30
C SER A 309 -2.34 18.29 -7.81
N PHE A 310 -3.12 19.32 -7.37
CA PHE A 310 -3.49 19.46 -5.97
C PHE A 310 -4.34 18.29 -5.48
N SER A 311 -3.93 17.71 -4.37
CA SER A 311 -4.61 16.57 -3.74
C SER A 311 -4.51 16.63 -2.21
N ALA A 312 -5.41 15.91 -1.57
CA ALA A 312 -5.36 15.62 -0.14
C ALA A 312 -5.53 14.11 0.06
N GLN A 313 -4.65 13.50 0.82
CA GLN A 313 -4.60 12.05 1.02
C GLN A 313 -4.47 11.72 2.50
N PHE A 314 -5.16 10.68 2.91
CA PHE A 314 -5.05 10.09 4.24
C PHE A 314 -4.46 8.69 4.12
N THR A 315 -3.40 8.46 4.88
CA THR A 315 -2.72 7.17 4.96
C THR A 315 -2.80 6.66 6.39
N GLN A 316 -3.30 5.45 6.55
CA GLN A 316 -3.37 4.78 7.83
C GLN A 316 -3.06 3.29 7.65
N GLU A 317 -2.15 2.81 8.46
CA GLU A 317 -1.80 1.40 8.62
C GLU A 317 -1.88 1.04 10.12
N ARG A 318 -1.51 -0.18 10.47
CA ARG A 318 -1.63 -0.68 11.85
C ARG A 318 -0.84 0.11 12.91
N ASP A 319 0.27 0.76 12.53
CA ASP A 319 1.27 1.35 13.44
C ASP A 319 1.72 2.76 13.04
N TYR A 320 1.21 3.31 11.92
CA TYR A 320 1.44 4.69 11.55
C TYR A 320 0.21 5.31 10.86
N CYS A 321 0.11 6.63 10.96
CA CYS A 321 -1.00 7.37 10.38
C CYS A 321 -0.60 8.80 10.08
N PHE A 322 -0.95 9.31 8.88
CA PHE A 322 -0.68 10.68 8.49
C PHE A 322 -1.62 11.19 7.41
N LEU A 323 -1.64 12.49 7.26
CA LEU A 323 -2.36 13.23 6.24
C LEU A 323 -1.38 14.03 5.40
N GLN A 324 -1.59 14.10 4.08
CA GLN A 324 -0.80 14.92 3.16
C GLN A 324 -1.74 15.78 2.31
N ILE A 325 -1.43 17.07 2.19
CA ILE A 325 -2.19 18.04 1.40
C ILE A 325 -1.20 18.88 0.61
N GLY A 326 -1.33 18.93 -0.72
CA GLY A 326 -0.41 19.72 -1.53
C GLY A 326 -0.49 19.44 -3.01
N GLY A 327 0.49 19.90 -3.73
CA GLY A 327 0.64 19.78 -5.19
C GLY A 327 1.59 20.83 -5.74
N ASP A 328 1.54 21.03 -7.05
CA ASP A 328 2.34 22.04 -7.74
C ASP A 328 1.72 23.42 -7.59
N THR A 329 2.56 24.42 -7.35
CA THR A 329 2.11 25.80 -7.21
C THR A 329 3.23 26.79 -7.49
N LEU A 330 2.90 27.92 -8.10
CA LEU A 330 3.83 29.05 -8.22
C LEU A 330 4.08 29.78 -6.88
N TYR A 331 3.25 29.51 -5.86
CA TYR A 331 3.24 30.21 -4.59
C TYR A 331 3.31 29.27 -3.40
N PRO A 332 4.38 28.48 -3.24
CA PRO A 332 4.45 27.42 -2.22
C PRO A 332 4.24 27.96 -0.80
N ASP A 333 4.83 29.10 -0.44
CA ASP A 333 4.64 29.70 0.90
C ASP A 333 3.19 30.12 1.13
N LYS A 334 2.52 30.68 0.12
CA LYS A 334 1.11 31.07 0.25
C LYS A 334 0.20 29.83 0.40
N LEU A 335 0.49 28.77 -0.34
CA LEU A 335 -0.28 27.52 -0.23
C LEU A 335 -0.06 26.88 1.14
N LYS A 336 1.20 26.86 1.61
CA LYS A 336 1.55 26.43 2.98
C LYS A 336 0.71 27.19 4.02
N ASP A 337 0.76 28.52 3.97
CA ASP A 337 0.03 29.37 4.93
C ASP A 337 -1.49 29.11 4.89
N LYS A 338 -2.07 28.89 3.72
CA LYS A 338 -3.49 28.56 3.56
C LYS A 338 -3.86 27.22 4.15
N ILE A 339 -3.00 26.20 3.96
CA ILE A 339 -3.23 24.88 4.55
C ILE A 339 -3.06 24.93 6.07
N TYR A 340 -2.04 25.63 6.58
CA TYR A 340 -1.85 25.85 8.02
C TYR A 340 -3.02 26.60 8.65
N ASP A 341 -3.55 27.62 7.97
CA ASP A 341 -4.72 28.37 8.41
C ASP A 341 -5.97 27.48 8.43
N PHE A 342 -6.17 26.66 7.40
CA PHE A 342 -7.25 25.68 7.37
C PHE A 342 -7.17 24.70 8.55
N VAL A 343 -5.99 24.15 8.83
CA VAL A 343 -5.79 23.22 9.95
C VAL A 343 -6.10 23.89 11.29
N ARG A 344 -5.65 25.13 11.51
CA ARG A 344 -5.94 25.88 12.75
C ARG A 344 -7.42 26.15 12.97
N HIS A 345 -8.17 26.33 11.89
CA HIS A 345 -9.57 26.77 11.92
C HIS A 345 -10.55 25.72 11.39
N ILE A 346 -10.14 24.43 11.33
CA ILE A 346 -10.96 23.39 10.75
C ILE A 346 -12.33 23.25 11.44
N HIS A 347 -12.41 23.56 12.73
CA HIS A 347 -13.66 23.53 13.48
C HIS A 347 -14.64 24.63 13.08
N ASP A 348 -14.16 25.74 12.49
CA ASP A 348 -15.00 26.82 11.99
C ASP A 348 -15.68 26.47 10.65
N TYR A 349 -15.16 25.45 9.94
CA TYR A 349 -15.76 24.97 8.70
C TYR A 349 -16.91 24.01 8.99
N SER A 350 -18.11 24.39 8.58
CA SER A 350 -19.29 23.54 8.71
C SER A 350 -19.33 22.49 7.59
N ILE A 351 -19.81 21.28 7.91
CA ILE A 351 -20.07 20.25 6.95
C ILE A 351 -21.57 20.26 6.63
N SER A 352 -21.95 20.53 5.37
CA SER A 352 -23.35 20.48 4.99
C SER A 352 -23.85 19.03 4.91
N LYS A 353 -25.08 18.80 5.35
CA LYS A 353 -25.69 17.47 5.23
C LYS A 353 -25.81 17.02 3.78
N ASP A 354 -26.09 17.96 2.88
CA ASP A 354 -26.26 17.65 1.45
C ASP A 354 -24.94 17.22 0.81
N ASP A 355 -23.82 17.88 1.14
CA ASP A 355 -22.49 17.47 0.67
C ASP A 355 -22.08 16.11 1.25
N PHE A 356 -22.32 15.89 2.54
CA PHE A 356 -22.06 14.59 3.17
C PHE A 356 -22.82 13.47 2.44
N GLU A 357 -24.12 13.60 2.26
CA GLU A 357 -24.93 12.58 1.61
C GLU A 357 -24.56 12.40 0.12
N ARG A 358 -24.23 13.47 -0.58
CA ARG A 358 -23.79 13.43 -1.97
C ARG A 358 -22.47 12.68 -2.12
N LEU A 359 -21.47 13.01 -1.29
CA LEU A 359 -20.15 12.38 -1.35
C LEU A 359 -20.19 10.95 -0.87
N LYS A 360 -20.97 10.64 0.15
CA LYS A 360 -21.20 9.26 0.61
C LYS A 360 -21.78 8.39 -0.53
N LYS A 361 -22.75 8.91 -1.29
CA LYS A 361 -23.28 8.22 -2.49
C LYS A 361 -22.25 8.08 -3.60
N LYS A 362 -21.41 9.11 -3.83
CA LYS A 362 -20.30 9.05 -4.79
C LYS A 362 -19.34 7.93 -4.41
N THR A 363 -18.88 7.90 -3.16
CA THR A 363 -17.95 6.88 -2.65
C THR A 363 -18.55 5.49 -2.73
N MET A 364 -19.84 5.34 -2.40
CA MET A 364 -20.56 4.07 -2.59
C MET A 364 -20.53 3.61 -4.05
N GLY A 365 -20.80 4.52 -4.99
CA GLY A 365 -20.71 4.22 -6.42
C GLY A 365 -19.32 3.78 -6.86
N ILE A 366 -18.26 4.42 -6.32
CA ILE A 366 -16.86 4.04 -6.57
C ILE A 366 -16.58 2.63 -6.02
N LEU A 367 -16.93 2.34 -4.76
CA LEU A 367 -16.75 1.02 -4.15
C LEU A 367 -17.45 -0.10 -4.94
N ILE A 368 -18.70 0.15 -5.37
CA ILE A 368 -19.43 -0.82 -6.19
C ILE A 368 -18.74 -1.00 -7.55
N SER A 369 -18.26 0.08 -8.17
CA SER A 369 -17.61 0.01 -9.49
C SER A 369 -16.31 -0.80 -9.50
N VAL A 370 -15.61 -0.91 -8.36
CA VAL A 370 -14.43 -1.76 -8.20
C VAL A 370 -14.72 -3.21 -8.57
N PHE A 371 -15.93 -3.70 -8.27
CA PHE A 371 -16.34 -5.07 -8.56
C PHE A 371 -16.54 -5.37 -10.06
N ASN A 372 -16.31 -4.39 -10.93
CA ASN A 372 -16.26 -4.57 -12.39
C ASN A 372 -14.84 -4.87 -12.92
N SER A 373 -13.80 -4.81 -12.08
CA SER A 373 -12.42 -5.06 -12.46
C SER A 373 -11.80 -6.14 -11.56
N PRO A 374 -11.45 -7.32 -12.09
CA PRO A 374 -10.75 -8.37 -11.32
C PRO A 374 -9.49 -7.84 -10.63
N GLU A 375 -8.70 -7.03 -11.31
CA GLU A 375 -7.50 -6.41 -10.77
C GLU A 375 -7.81 -5.48 -9.59
N ALA A 376 -8.78 -4.57 -9.75
CA ALA A 376 -9.16 -3.65 -8.69
C ALA A 376 -9.71 -4.39 -7.46
N ILE A 377 -10.49 -5.46 -7.67
CA ILE A 377 -10.99 -6.32 -6.59
C ILE A 377 -9.82 -6.97 -5.83
N ALA A 378 -8.88 -7.60 -6.56
CA ALA A 378 -7.79 -8.33 -5.95
C ALA A 378 -6.85 -7.42 -5.15
N ASN A 379 -6.51 -6.25 -5.69
CA ASN A 379 -5.68 -5.26 -5.01
C ASN A 379 -6.37 -4.70 -3.75
N MET A 380 -7.65 -4.36 -3.86
CA MET A 380 -8.45 -3.90 -2.71
C MET A 380 -8.56 -5.01 -1.66
N PHE A 381 -8.86 -6.26 -2.08
CA PHE A 381 -8.94 -7.39 -1.16
C PHE A 381 -7.63 -7.60 -0.39
N SER A 382 -6.50 -7.65 -1.09
CA SER A 382 -5.18 -7.85 -0.50
C SER A 382 -4.84 -6.77 0.53
N ARG A 383 -5.14 -5.50 0.22
CA ARG A 383 -4.91 -4.38 1.13
C ARG A 383 -5.68 -4.55 2.44
N TYR A 384 -6.98 -4.70 2.36
CA TYR A 384 -7.84 -4.76 3.55
C TYR A 384 -7.71 -6.09 4.31
N TYR A 385 -7.38 -7.18 3.61
CA TYR A 385 -7.16 -8.48 4.25
C TYR A 385 -6.07 -8.43 5.33
N PHE A 386 -4.90 -7.84 5.01
CA PHE A 386 -3.80 -7.72 5.98
C PHE A 386 -4.08 -6.71 7.10
N GLU A 387 -5.00 -5.79 6.86
CA GLU A 387 -5.53 -4.88 7.89
C GLU A 387 -6.60 -5.55 8.78
N GLY A 388 -6.98 -6.79 8.49
CA GLY A 388 -7.98 -7.54 9.27
C GLY A 388 -9.42 -7.20 8.92
N VAL A 389 -9.67 -6.66 7.72
CA VAL A 389 -10.99 -6.25 7.22
C VAL A 389 -11.36 -7.08 5.99
N MET A 390 -12.59 -7.57 5.93
CA MET A 390 -13.14 -8.20 4.73
C MET A 390 -13.69 -7.13 3.78
N ILE A 391 -13.41 -7.29 2.47
CA ILE A 391 -13.80 -6.31 1.44
C ILE A 391 -15.30 -5.96 1.47
N PHE A 392 -16.16 -6.88 1.89
CA PHE A 392 -17.61 -6.65 1.98
C PHE A 392 -17.99 -5.72 3.14
N GLU A 393 -17.15 -5.62 4.18
CA GLU A 393 -17.39 -4.72 5.32
C GLU A 393 -17.32 -3.23 4.94
N LEU A 394 -16.66 -2.88 3.81
CA LEU A 394 -16.49 -1.50 3.37
C LEU A 394 -17.84 -0.82 3.11
N ILE A 395 -18.77 -1.52 2.48
CA ILE A 395 -20.10 -0.98 2.14
C ILE A 395 -20.92 -0.73 3.40
N ASP A 396 -20.94 -1.70 4.32
CA ASP A 396 -21.67 -1.58 5.57
C ASP A 396 -21.07 -0.48 6.46
N CYS A 397 -19.75 -0.40 6.54
CA CYS A 397 -19.06 0.66 7.26
C CYS A 397 -19.36 2.03 6.69
N LEU A 398 -19.28 2.20 5.36
CA LEU A 398 -19.61 3.46 4.69
C LEU A 398 -21.07 3.85 4.94
N ASN A 399 -22.00 2.90 4.86
CA ASN A 399 -23.42 3.14 5.15
C ASN A 399 -23.67 3.58 6.60
N GLY A 400 -22.89 3.06 7.53
CA GLY A 400 -22.96 3.38 8.96
C GLY A 400 -22.37 4.74 9.35
N LEU A 401 -21.58 5.38 8.48
CA LEU A 401 -20.98 6.69 8.77
C LEU A 401 -22.05 7.78 8.92
N THR A 402 -21.85 8.62 9.92
CA THR A 402 -22.71 9.75 10.26
C THR A 402 -21.95 11.08 10.12
N LEU A 403 -22.68 12.18 10.07
CA LEU A 403 -22.10 13.52 10.05
C LEU A 403 -21.30 13.82 11.34
N ASP A 404 -21.76 13.29 12.47
CA ASP A 404 -21.06 13.44 13.76
C ASP A 404 -19.72 12.72 13.75
N ASP A 405 -19.62 11.56 13.11
CA ASP A 405 -18.34 10.87 12.93
C ASP A 405 -17.32 11.75 12.18
N LEU A 406 -17.74 12.42 11.10
CA LEU A 406 -16.88 13.33 10.35
C LEU A 406 -16.48 14.57 11.18
N ASN A 407 -17.39 15.11 11.99
CA ASN A 407 -17.05 16.23 12.87
C ASN A 407 -16.03 15.86 13.93
N GLN A 408 -16.10 14.64 14.48
CA GLN A 408 -15.09 14.15 15.43
C GLN A 408 -13.70 13.95 14.79
N LEU A 409 -13.64 13.59 13.49
CA LEU A 409 -12.36 13.44 12.79
C LEU A 409 -11.60 14.76 12.62
N LYS A 410 -12.25 15.92 12.77
CA LYS A 410 -11.57 17.21 12.77
C LYS A 410 -10.59 17.36 13.93
N ASP A 411 -10.80 16.65 15.04
CA ASP A 411 -9.90 16.65 16.20
C ASP A 411 -8.51 16.08 15.88
N LEU A 412 -8.39 15.34 14.75
CA LEU A 412 -7.10 14.80 14.29
C LEU A 412 -6.24 15.83 13.55
N PHE A 413 -6.80 17.00 13.22
CA PHE A 413 -6.05 18.09 12.57
C PHE A 413 -5.33 18.96 13.59
N ASP A 414 -4.30 18.38 14.23
CA ASP A 414 -3.52 19.08 15.25
C ASP A 414 -2.32 19.81 14.65
N ILE A 415 -2.35 21.15 14.74
CA ILE A 415 -1.28 22.03 14.24
C ILE A 415 0.08 21.79 14.88
N GLN A 416 0.13 21.12 16.05
CA GLN A 416 1.39 20.82 16.74
C GLN A 416 2.20 19.74 16.00
N TYR A 417 1.53 18.90 15.23
CA TYR A 417 2.14 17.77 14.52
C TYR A 417 2.18 17.96 13.00
N ILE A 418 2.19 19.24 12.56
CA ILE A 418 2.25 19.61 11.15
C ILE A 418 3.69 19.81 10.70
N SER A 419 3.94 19.44 9.44
CA SER A 419 5.21 19.66 8.76
C SER A 419 4.98 20.05 7.30
N SER A 420 5.96 20.67 6.67
CA SER A 420 5.94 20.92 5.23
C SER A 420 7.24 20.50 4.56
N PHE A 421 7.11 19.99 3.35
CA PHE A 421 8.24 19.67 2.46
C PHE A 421 8.04 20.34 1.11
N THR A 422 9.05 21.10 0.66
CA THR A 422 8.97 21.88 -0.57
C THR A 422 10.08 21.48 -1.53
N VAL A 423 9.76 21.26 -2.79
CA VAL A 423 10.73 21.12 -3.89
C VAL A 423 10.73 22.41 -4.69
N LEU A 424 11.91 23.05 -4.79
CA LEU A 424 12.10 24.31 -5.49
C LEU A 424 13.01 24.12 -6.72
N PRO A 425 12.85 24.96 -7.77
CA PRO A 425 13.79 25.01 -8.89
C PRO A 425 15.21 25.34 -8.43
N GLN A 426 16.21 24.65 -8.97
CA GLN A 426 17.64 24.85 -8.64
C GLN A 426 18.11 26.31 -8.83
N ASN A 427 17.54 27.04 -9.78
CA ASN A 427 17.92 28.45 -10.04
C ASN A 427 17.48 29.45 -8.94
N GLN A 428 16.72 29.04 -7.94
CA GLN A 428 16.33 29.87 -6.79
C GLN A 428 17.33 29.77 -5.62
N SER A 429 18.29 28.83 -5.66
CA SER A 429 19.33 28.71 -4.62
C SER A 429 20.42 29.80 -4.67
N GLN A 430 20.43 30.68 -5.69
CA GLN A 430 21.44 31.73 -5.91
C GLN A 430 20.92 33.16 -5.65
N LYS A 431 19.74 33.31 -5.11
CA LYS A 431 19.18 34.61 -4.68
C LYS A 431 18.95 34.60 -3.16
#